data_ec28dfb522458bd063186c9d23bb47ef
#
_entry.id   ec28dfb522458bd063186c9d23bb47ef
#
_cell.length_a   1.000
_cell.length_b   1.000
_cell.length_c   1.000
_cell.angle_alpha   90.00
_cell.angle_beta   90.00
_cell.angle_gamma   90.00
#
_symmetry.space_group_name_H-M   'P 1'
#
loop_
_entity.id
_entity.type
_entity.pdbx_description
1 polymer ?
#
loop_
_entity_poly.entity_id
_entity_poly.type
_entity_poly.pdbx_seq_one_letter_code
_entity_poly.pdbx_strand_id
1 'polypeptide(L)'
;MEKIIKDNGLFIKYNSKLIKNFDKKIFNYDYIEKAALSKSLEVGRARTFELNYENNIYILKHYHRGGFFQKIFRDKYIYTGDVNTRANKEWALLKKIKTYDLPVPEVAAIKVKKYIFTYKADLITKKINNTIQLIDFIKSNKMNDKLWEKLAITLKKFFEKGIYHADLNVNNILVSDNEKFYLVDFDKSFITDNEKYFKKSFARLHRSLVKNIKDKNIENKLLSIKKLIFS
;
A
#
# COMPACT_ATOMS: atom_id res chain seq x y z
N MET A 1 5.53 -1.83 20.00
CA MET A 1 6.95 -1.44 20.23
C MET A 1 7.75 -1.89 19.01
N GLU A 2 8.67 -1.06 18.51
CA GLU A 2 9.54 -1.43 17.39
C GLU A 2 10.77 -2.18 17.89
N LYS A 3 11.17 -3.22 17.19
CA LYS A 3 12.45 -3.92 17.37
C LYS A 3 13.24 -3.89 16.09
N ILE A 4 14.57 -3.83 16.19
CA ILE A 4 15.48 -3.74 15.05
C ILE A 4 16.52 -4.86 15.17
N ILE A 5 16.78 -5.54 14.05
CA ILE A 5 17.86 -6.53 13.90
C ILE A 5 18.78 -6.04 12.78
N LYS A 6 20.09 -6.00 13.05
CA LYS A 6 21.13 -5.66 12.07
C LYS A 6 22.17 -6.77 12.06
N ASP A 7 22.42 -7.36 10.89
CA ASP A 7 23.40 -8.43 10.73
C ASP A 7 23.89 -8.49 9.28
N ASN A 8 25.21 -8.39 9.06
CA ASN A 8 25.88 -8.61 7.76
C ASN A 8 25.14 -8.03 6.54
N GLY A 9 24.81 -6.73 6.58
CA GLY A 9 24.07 -6.03 5.51
C GLY A 9 22.58 -6.34 5.48
N LEU A 10 22.07 -7.05 6.45
CA LEU A 10 20.63 -7.25 6.69
C LEU A 10 20.16 -6.25 7.72
N PHE A 11 19.10 -5.50 7.40
CA PHE A 11 18.35 -4.64 8.31
C PHE A 11 16.91 -5.13 8.34
N ILE A 12 16.41 -5.47 9.52
CA ILE A 12 15.01 -5.82 9.75
C ILE A 12 14.47 -4.92 10.85
N LYS A 13 13.27 -4.39 10.65
CA LYS A 13 12.49 -3.67 11.65
C LYS A 13 11.13 -4.32 11.75
N TYR A 14 10.61 -4.56 12.95
CA TYR A 14 9.29 -5.14 13.13
C TYR A 14 8.56 -4.59 14.34
N ASN A 15 7.23 -4.69 14.30
CA ASN A 15 6.33 -4.31 15.39
C ASN A 15 6.04 -5.53 16.27
N SER A 16 6.66 -5.58 17.47
CA SER A 16 6.51 -6.71 18.39
C SER A 16 5.11 -6.81 19.03
N LYS A 17 4.23 -5.83 18.85
CA LYS A 17 2.82 -5.95 19.23
C LYS A 17 2.00 -6.74 18.21
N LEU A 18 2.42 -6.75 16.94
CA LEU A 18 1.77 -7.48 15.85
C LEU A 18 2.40 -8.86 15.65
N ILE A 19 3.73 -8.96 15.74
CA ILE A 19 4.49 -10.20 15.58
C ILE A 19 5.23 -10.46 16.89
N LYS A 20 4.75 -11.38 17.69
CA LYS A 20 5.30 -11.68 19.04
C LYS A 20 6.57 -12.55 18.95
N ASN A 21 6.51 -13.64 18.19
CA ASN A 21 7.61 -14.59 17.98
C ASN A 21 8.21 -14.41 16.59
N PHE A 22 8.92 -13.29 16.40
CA PHE A 22 9.46 -12.92 15.10
C PHE A 22 10.53 -13.92 14.62
N ASP A 23 10.31 -14.54 13.45
CA ASP A 23 11.29 -15.31 12.72
C ASP A 23 11.60 -14.64 11.36
N LYS A 24 12.88 -14.38 11.08
CA LYS A 24 13.34 -13.80 9.79
C LYS A 24 12.96 -14.65 8.56
N LYS A 25 12.62 -15.94 8.76
CA LYS A 25 12.18 -16.84 7.70
C LYS A 25 10.87 -16.42 7.03
N ILE A 26 10.02 -15.58 7.70
CA ILE A 26 8.79 -15.03 7.09
C ILE A 26 9.07 -14.16 5.85
N PHE A 27 10.33 -13.77 5.62
CA PHE A 27 10.78 -13.08 4.41
C PHE A 27 11.44 -14.00 3.38
N ASN A 28 11.51 -15.31 3.63
CA ASN A 28 12.05 -16.29 2.69
C ASN A 28 10.89 -16.92 1.92
N TYR A 29 10.78 -16.60 0.63
CA TYR A 29 9.68 -17.05 -0.22
C TYR A 29 9.60 -18.57 -0.33
N ASP A 30 10.73 -19.25 -0.50
CA ASP A 30 10.75 -20.71 -0.58
C ASP A 30 10.29 -21.36 0.74
N TYR A 31 10.64 -20.75 1.88
CA TYR A 31 10.21 -21.22 3.18
C TYR A 31 8.71 -21.05 3.37
N ILE A 32 8.14 -19.85 3.09
CA ILE A 32 6.71 -19.59 3.30
C ILE A 32 5.83 -20.41 2.35
N GLU A 33 6.29 -20.66 1.12
CA GLU A 33 5.60 -21.53 0.17
C GLU A 33 5.61 -23.00 0.64
N LYS A 34 6.80 -23.53 0.99
CA LYS A 34 6.94 -24.92 1.48
C LYS A 34 6.18 -25.17 2.79
N ALA A 35 6.14 -24.19 3.68
CA ALA A 35 5.45 -24.28 4.95
C ALA A 35 3.92 -24.05 4.82
N ALA A 36 3.39 -23.90 3.60
CA ALA A 36 2.00 -23.53 3.32
C ALA A 36 1.52 -22.29 4.08
N LEU A 37 2.45 -21.40 4.45
CA LEU A 37 2.16 -20.14 5.16
C LEU A 37 1.71 -19.04 4.22
N SER A 38 1.82 -19.22 2.90
CA SER A 38 1.53 -18.19 1.92
C SER A 38 0.57 -18.65 0.84
N LYS A 39 -0.24 -17.70 0.35
CA LYS A 39 -0.98 -17.78 -0.89
C LYS A 39 -0.49 -16.65 -1.79
N SER A 40 -0.03 -17.00 -3.00
CA SER A 40 0.34 -15.99 -3.98
C SER A 40 -0.90 -15.16 -4.36
N LEU A 41 -0.78 -13.85 -4.26
CA LEU A 41 -1.77 -12.92 -4.79
C LEU A 41 -1.25 -12.42 -6.13
N GLU A 42 -1.86 -12.89 -7.22
CA GLU A 42 -1.58 -12.38 -8.56
C GLU A 42 -2.15 -10.97 -8.72
N VAL A 43 -1.49 -9.97 -8.12
CA VAL A 43 -1.85 -8.56 -8.28
C VAL A 43 -0.72 -7.84 -8.99
N GLY A 44 -0.82 -7.79 -10.30
CA GLY A 44 0.08 -6.96 -11.12
C GLY A 44 1.51 -7.47 -11.21
N ARG A 45 2.49 -6.52 -11.27
CA ARG A 45 3.92 -6.80 -11.50
C ARG A 45 4.72 -7.09 -10.23
N ALA A 46 4.15 -6.86 -9.06
CA ALA A 46 4.80 -7.10 -7.76
C ALA A 46 4.46 -8.50 -7.27
N ARG A 47 5.45 -9.23 -6.77
CA ARG A 47 5.18 -10.46 -6.02
C ARG A 47 4.62 -10.06 -4.67
N THR A 48 3.31 -10.26 -4.51
CA THR A 48 2.58 -10.03 -3.27
C THR A 48 2.05 -11.36 -2.77
N PHE A 49 2.27 -11.65 -1.51
CA PHE A 49 1.84 -12.89 -0.88
C PHE A 49 0.94 -12.58 0.32
N GLU A 50 -0.12 -13.34 0.45
CA GLU A 50 -0.85 -13.43 1.70
C GLU A 50 -0.12 -14.42 2.61
N LEU A 51 0.30 -13.98 3.80
CA LEU A 51 1.10 -14.73 4.75
C LEU A 51 0.27 -14.99 6.01
N ASN A 52 0.05 -16.26 6.34
CA ASN A 52 -0.54 -16.67 7.61
C ASN A 52 0.58 -16.85 8.64
N TYR A 53 0.57 -16.02 9.69
CA TYR A 53 1.57 -16.09 10.75
C TYR A 53 0.97 -15.70 12.11
N GLU A 54 1.24 -16.50 13.15
CA GLU A 54 0.73 -16.29 14.51
C GLU A 54 -0.80 -16.00 14.54
N ASN A 55 -1.59 -16.82 13.83
CA ASN A 55 -3.05 -16.69 13.73
C ASN A 55 -3.53 -15.32 13.15
N ASN A 56 -2.65 -14.61 12.48
CA ASN A 56 -2.98 -13.38 11.77
C ASN A 56 -2.63 -13.53 10.29
N ILE A 57 -3.32 -12.76 9.46
CA ILE A 57 -3.06 -12.68 8.04
C ILE A 57 -2.31 -11.38 7.76
N TYR A 58 -1.22 -11.49 7.02
CA TYR A 58 -0.37 -10.37 6.60
C TYR A 58 -0.24 -10.35 5.08
N ILE A 59 0.15 -9.20 4.56
CA ILE A 59 0.50 -9.01 3.14
C ILE A 59 2.01 -8.74 3.07
N LEU A 60 2.74 -9.66 2.44
CA LEU A 60 4.16 -9.51 2.13
C LEU A 60 4.31 -8.97 0.72
N LYS A 61 4.93 -7.80 0.60
CA LYS A 61 5.23 -7.11 -0.65
C LYS A 61 6.73 -7.03 -0.87
N HIS A 62 7.21 -7.52 -2.03
CA HIS A 62 8.56 -7.28 -2.51
C HIS A 62 8.59 -6.03 -3.41
N TYR A 63 9.57 -5.15 -3.21
CA TYR A 63 9.71 -3.96 -4.05
C TYR A 63 10.40 -4.31 -5.37
N HIS A 64 9.70 -4.05 -6.47
CA HIS A 64 10.24 -4.18 -7.83
C HIS A 64 10.39 -2.82 -8.51
N ARG A 65 11.43 -2.66 -9.33
CA ARG A 65 11.53 -1.52 -10.23
C ARG A 65 10.53 -1.68 -11.38
N GLY A 66 9.77 -0.61 -11.69
CA GLY A 66 9.01 -0.50 -12.92
C GLY A 66 9.80 0.27 -13.98
N GLY A 67 9.40 0.16 -15.27
CA GLY A 67 9.94 0.94 -16.36
C GLY A 67 11.09 0.26 -17.12
N PHE A 68 11.76 1.03 -18.02
CA PHE A 68 12.77 0.53 -18.97
C PHE A 68 13.95 -0.20 -18.32
N PHE A 69 14.37 0.22 -17.11
CA PHE A 69 15.47 -0.43 -16.35
C PHE A 69 15.08 -1.76 -15.67
N GLN A 70 13.84 -2.22 -15.82
CA GLN A 70 13.36 -3.48 -15.23
C GLN A 70 14.12 -4.72 -15.75
N LYS A 71 14.63 -4.67 -16.98
CA LYS A 71 15.34 -5.80 -17.60
C LYS A 71 16.71 -6.09 -16.94
N ILE A 72 17.38 -5.06 -16.38
CA ILE A 72 18.75 -5.16 -15.85
C ILE A 72 18.77 -5.15 -14.31
N PHE A 73 17.89 -4.36 -13.67
CA PHE A 73 17.88 -4.17 -12.21
C PHE A 73 16.46 -4.36 -11.64
N ARG A 74 15.92 -5.57 -11.76
CA ARG A 74 14.51 -5.88 -11.40
C ARG A 74 14.09 -5.43 -9.99
N ASP A 75 14.96 -5.61 -8.99
CA ASP A 75 14.65 -5.45 -7.57
C ASP A 75 15.77 -4.76 -6.77
N LYS A 76 16.78 -4.21 -7.44
CA LYS A 76 17.90 -3.52 -6.81
C LYS A 76 17.75 -2.01 -6.90
N TYR A 77 17.91 -1.32 -5.77
CA TYR A 77 17.87 0.13 -5.62
C TYR A 77 19.21 0.65 -5.14
N ILE A 78 19.58 1.88 -5.50
CA ILE A 78 20.79 2.53 -4.99
C ILE A 78 20.63 2.73 -3.48
N TYR A 79 21.64 2.30 -2.72
CA TYR A 79 21.65 2.41 -1.28
C TYR A 79 22.28 3.72 -0.83
N THR A 80 21.50 4.56 -0.14
CA THR A 80 21.94 5.85 0.44
C THR A 80 21.65 5.92 1.95
N GLY A 81 21.63 4.77 2.62
CA GLY A 81 21.32 4.62 4.03
C GLY A 81 19.99 3.95 4.33
N ASP A 82 19.86 3.31 5.49
CA ASP A 82 18.68 2.52 5.88
C ASP A 82 17.39 3.35 5.82
N VAL A 83 17.43 4.59 6.33
CA VAL A 83 16.26 5.50 6.39
C VAL A 83 15.74 5.90 5.01
N ASN A 84 16.61 5.90 4.01
CA ASN A 84 16.29 6.29 2.64
C ASN A 84 15.71 5.15 1.80
N THR A 85 15.71 3.91 2.32
CA THR A 85 15.14 2.78 1.61
C THR A 85 13.63 2.90 1.47
N ARG A 86 13.08 2.39 0.36
CA ARG A 86 11.64 2.47 0.07
C ARG A 86 10.80 1.86 1.20
N ALA A 87 11.23 0.71 1.72
CA ALA A 87 10.53 0.04 2.83
C ALA A 87 10.52 0.89 4.11
N ASN A 88 11.63 1.54 4.47
CA ASN A 88 11.66 2.42 5.64
C ASN A 88 10.82 3.69 5.45
N LYS A 89 10.84 4.29 4.27
CA LYS A 89 10.00 5.45 3.95
C LYS A 89 8.52 5.11 4.02
N GLU A 90 8.09 3.98 3.42
CA GLU A 90 6.70 3.54 3.48
C GLU A 90 6.29 3.15 4.92
N TRP A 91 7.18 2.47 5.68
CA TRP A 91 6.98 2.19 7.10
C TRP A 91 6.70 3.48 7.90
N ALA A 92 7.58 4.47 7.78
CA ALA A 92 7.47 5.73 8.52
C ALA A 92 6.20 6.49 8.13
N LEU A 93 5.88 6.54 6.84
CA LEU A 93 4.67 7.19 6.33
C LEU A 93 3.40 6.52 6.85
N LEU A 94 3.28 5.21 6.74
CA LEU A 94 2.09 4.47 7.22
C LEU A 94 1.90 4.65 8.73
N LYS A 95 2.99 4.62 9.52
CA LYS A 95 2.91 4.92 10.95
C LYS A 95 2.41 6.33 11.20
N LYS A 96 2.92 7.32 10.47
CA LYS A 96 2.47 8.71 10.60
C LYS A 96 1.00 8.86 10.22
N ILE A 97 0.55 8.24 9.12
CA ILE A 97 -0.85 8.26 8.70
C ILE A 97 -1.77 7.66 9.78
N LYS A 98 -1.33 6.58 10.43
CA LYS A 98 -2.10 5.96 11.55
C LYS A 98 -2.27 6.92 12.73
N THR A 99 -1.33 7.83 13.01
CA THR A 99 -1.52 8.84 14.08
C THR A 99 -2.59 9.89 13.75
N TYR A 100 -3.06 9.94 12.51
CA TYR A 100 -4.18 10.77 12.08
C TYR A 100 -5.52 10.01 12.03
N ASP A 101 -5.56 8.75 12.53
CA ASP A 101 -6.71 7.83 12.47
C ASP A 101 -7.24 7.58 11.05
N LEU A 102 -6.39 7.79 10.04
CA LEU A 102 -6.74 7.52 8.66
C LEU A 102 -6.70 6.01 8.34
N PRO A 103 -7.61 5.53 7.48
CA PRO A 103 -7.80 4.11 7.19
C PRO A 103 -6.69 3.57 6.26
N VAL A 104 -5.63 3.04 6.85
CA VAL A 104 -4.51 2.38 6.17
C VAL A 104 -4.14 1.08 6.90
N PRO A 105 -3.42 0.14 6.25
CA PRO A 105 -2.95 -1.06 6.93
C PRO A 105 -1.92 -0.73 8.02
N GLU A 106 -1.81 -1.61 9.01
CA GLU A 106 -0.75 -1.53 10.01
C GLU A 106 0.53 -2.18 9.50
N VAL A 107 1.66 -1.50 9.69
CA VAL A 107 2.96 -2.05 9.32
C VAL A 107 3.43 -3.06 10.38
N ALA A 108 3.78 -4.26 9.92
CA ALA A 108 4.18 -5.37 10.77
C ALA A 108 5.69 -5.59 10.75
N ALA A 109 6.33 -5.62 9.58
CA ALA A 109 7.77 -5.75 9.46
C ALA A 109 8.30 -5.19 8.12
N ILE A 110 9.58 -4.85 8.10
CA ILE A 110 10.35 -4.58 6.87
C ILE A 110 11.66 -5.36 6.91
N LYS A 111 12.13 -5.73 5.72
CA LYS A 111 13.49 -6.27 5.51
C LYS A 111 14.18 -5.45 4.42
N VAL A 112 15.43 -5.08 4.68
CA VAL A 112 16.34 -4.48 3.71
C VAL A 112 17.59 -5.35 3.66
N LYS A 113 17.94 -5.87 2.49
CA LYS A 113 19.21 -6.56 2.25
C LYS A 113 20.10 -5.66 1.41
N LYS A 114 21.16 -5.17 2.04
CA LYS A 114 22.18 -4.33 1.42
C LYS A 114 23.18 -5.19 0.67
N TYR A 115 23.59 -4.70 -0.47
CA TYR A 115 24.75 -5.11 -1.26
C TYR A 115 25.73 -3.93 -1.33
N ILE A 116 26.85 -4.04 -2.03
CA ILE A 116 27.88 -2.97 -2.04
C ILE A 116 27.29 -1.58 -2.29
N PHE A 117 26.56 -1.37 -3.40
CA PHE A 117 25.97 -0.07 -3.76
C PHE A 117 24.45 -0.12 -3.88
N THR A 118 23.85 -1.28 -3.66
CA THR A 118 22.42 -1.47 -3.89
C THR A 118 21.74 -2.15 -2.70
N TYR A 119 20.42 -2.18 -2.72
CA TYR A 119 19.61 -2.95 -1.76
C TYR A 119 18.38 -3.57 -2.42
N LYS A 120 17.86 -4.61 -1.80
CA LYS A 120 16.52 -5.17 -1.99
C LYS A 120 15.71 -4.93 -0.74
N ALA A 121 14.39 -4.82 -0.86
CA ALA A 121 13.53 -4.59 0.29
C ALA A 121 12.19 -5.31 0.18
N ASP A 122 11.65 -5.66 1.34
CA ASP A 122 10.33 -6.24 1.53
C ASP A 122 9.59 -5.46 2.62
N LEU A 123 8.27 -5.43 2.52
CA LEU A 123 7.36 -4.87 3.52
C LEU A 123 6.28 -5.88 3.86
N ILE A 124 6.01 -6.05 5.14
CA ILE A 124 4.87 -6.81 5.65
C ILE A 124 3.91 -5.86 6.33
N THR A 125 2.64 -5.87 5.91
CA THR A 125 1.54 -5.16 6.57
C THR A 125 0.49 -6.16 7.06
N LYS A 126 -0.24 -5.81 8.11
CA LYS A 126 -1.39 -6.60 8.54
C LYS A 126 -2.50 -6.49 7.49
N LYS A 127 -3.06 -7.63 7.06
CA LYS A 127 -4.18 -7.64 6.12
C LYS A 127 -5.39 -6.95 6.75
N ILE A 128 -6.07 -6.13 5.97
CA ILE A 128 -7.38 -5.58 6.35
C ILE A 128 -8.41 -6.63 5.97
N ASN A 129 -8.98 -7.29 6.99
CA ASN A 129 -9.94 -8.37 6.79
C ASN A 129 -11.26 -7.85 6.21
N ASN A 130 -12.01 -8.75 5.57
CA ASN A 130 -13.35 -8.48 5.05
C ASN A 130 -13.37 -7.26 4.12
N THR A 131 -12.39 -7.20 3.22
CA THR A 131 -12.29 -6.14 2.23
C THR A 131 -12.17 -6.70 0.82
N ILE A 132 -12.74 -5.97 -0.15
CA ILE A 132 -12.51 -6.21 -1.58
C ILE A 132 -11.99 -4.93 -2.23
N GLN A 133 -11.37 -5.04 -3.41
CA GLN A 133 -10.91 -3.88 -4.15
C GLN A 133 -12.09 -3.02 -4.63
N LEU A 134 -11.90 -1.69 -4.68
CA LEU A 134 -12.94 -0.77 -5.16
C LEU A 134 -13.44 -1.14 -6.57
N ILE A 135 -12.54 -1.62 -7.43
CA ILE A 135 -12.92 -2.07 -8.79
C ILE A 135 -13.97 -3.19 -8.75
N ASP A 136 -13.77 -4.20 -7.89
CA ASP A 136 -14.68 -5.34 -7.78
C ASP A 136 -15.97 -4.93 -7.09
N PHE A 137 -15.88 -4.02 -6.10
CA PHE A 137 -17.05 -3.46 -5.43
C PHE A 137 -17.95 -2.69 -6.40
N ILE A 138 -17.38 -1.88 -7.29
CA ILE A 138 -18.14 -1.16 -8.33
C ILE A 138 -18.75 -2.14 -9.34
N LYS A 139 -17.96 -3.11 -9.82
CA LYS A 139 -18.44 -4.13 -10.77
C LYS A 139 -19.56 -5.02 -10.22
N SER A 140 -19.63 -5.18 -8.91
CA SER A 140 -20.73 -5.92 -8.25
C SER A 140 -22.00 -5.07 -8.05
N ASN A 141 -22.08 -3.87 -8.63
CA ASN A 141 -23.20 -2.92 -8.54
C ASN A 141 -23.59 -2.51 -7.11
N LYS A 142 -22.62 -2.57 -6.18
CA LYS A 142 -22.84 -2.19 -4.77
C LYS A 142 -22.61 -0.69 -4.51
N MET A 143 -21.99 0.02 -5.46
CA MET A 143 -21.64 1.43 -5.33
C MET A 143 -22.85 2.33 -5.59
N ASN A 144 -23.21 3.16 -4.63
CA ASN A 144 -24.31 4.13 -4.71
C ASN A 144 -23.81 5.55 -4.41
N ASP A 145 -24.69 6.57 -4.53
CA ASP A 145 -24.31 7.97 -4.37
C ASP A 145 -23.75 8.29 -2.98
N LYS A 146 -24.33 7.73 -1.92
CA LYS A 146 -23.85 7.87 -0.56
C LYS A 146 -22.42 7.31 -0.39
N LEU A 147 -22.10 6.21 -1.05
CA LEU A 147 -20.77 5.61 -1.00
C LEU A 147 -19.75 6.40 -1.81
N TRP A 148 -20.17 7.02 -2.93
CA TRP A 148 -19.32 7.96 -3.67
C TRP A 148 -18.97 9.19 -2.81
N GLU A 149 -19.93 9.75 -2.10
CA GLU A 149 -19.70 10.84 -1.16
C GLU A 149 -18.75 10.41 -0.02
N LYS A 150 -18.97 9.24 0.57
CA LYS A 150 -18.12 8.66 1.62
C LYS A 150 -16.67 8.43 1.16
N LEU A 151 -16.49 8.00 -0.09
CA LEU A 151 -15.17 7.91 -0.71
C LEU A 151 -14.52 9.29 -0.85
N ALA A 152 -15.28 10.30 -1.33
CA ALA A 152 -14.80 11.68 -1.45
C ALA A 152 -14.34 12.23 -0.10
N ILE A 153 -15.17 12.09 0.95
CA ILE A 153 -14.83 12.52 2.32
C ILE A 153 -13.56 11.79 2.82
N THR A 154 -13.44 10.50 2.53
CA THR A 154 -12.24 9.75 2.91
C THR A 154 -11.00 10.33 2.24
N LEU A 155 -11.02 10.54 0.93
CA LEU A 155 -9.90 11.12 0.18
C LEU A 155 -9.57 12.55 0.64
N LYS A 156 -10.59 13.39 0.89
CA LYS A 156 -10.44 14.75 1.43
C LYS A 156 -9.64 14.73 2.73
N LYS A 157 -9.98 13.84 3.69
CA LYS A 157 -9.24 13.68 4.95
C LYS A 157 -7.76 13.36 4.76
N PHE A 158 -7.41 12.52 3.77
CA PHE A 158 -6.00 12.25 3.43
C PHE A 158 -5.31 13.51 2.91
N PHE A 159 -5.94 14.25 2.02
CA PHE A 159 -5.37 15.46 1.42
C PHE A 159 -5.23 16.60 2.43
N GLU A 160 -6.22 16.79 3.33
CA GLU A 160 -6.16 17.75 4.44
C GLU A 160 -5.00 17.46 5.43
N LYS A 161 -4.59 16.18 5.55
CA LYS A 161 -3.38 15.80 6.32
C LYS A 161 -2.11 15.82 5.49
N GLY A 162 -2.16 16.40 4.28
CA GLY A 162 -1.01 16.54 3.41
C GLY A 162 -0.55 15.23 2.75
N ILE A 163 -1.35 14.18 2.73
CA ILE A 163 -0.92 12.88 2.22
C ILE A 163 -1.02 12.84 0.68
N TYR A 164 0.13 12.80 0.01
CA TYR A 164 0.23 12.48 -1.41
C TYR A 164 0.32 10.97 -1.59
N HIS A 165 -0.63 10.37 -2.30
CA HIS A 165 -0.58 8.96 -2.68
C HIS A 165 -0.06 8.83 -4.13
N ALA A 166 1.14 8.26 -4.29
CA ALA A 166 1.84 8.25 -5.59
C ALA A 166 1.18 7.36 -6.65
N ASP A 167 0.40 6.37 -6.25
CA ASP A 167 -0.31 5.44 -7.14
C ASP A 167 -1.77 5.23 -6.73
N LEU A 168 -2.51 6.32 -6.49
CA LEU A 168 -3.94 6.23 -6.17
C LEU A 168 -4.72 5.74 -7.39
N ASN A 169 -5.23 4.51 -7.31
CA ASN A 169 -6.01 3.86 -8.36
C ASN A 169 -7.06 2.93 -7.76
N VAL A 170 -7.98 2.40 -8.57
CA VAL A 170 -9.12 1.58 -8.12
C VAL A 170 -8.73 0.27 -7.41
N ASN A 171 -7.52 -0.26 -7.66
CA ASN A 171 -7.04 -1.48 -7.01
C ASN A 171 -6.38 -1.20 -5.66
N ASN A 172 -5.95 0.05 -5.44
CA ASN A 172 -5.28 0.50 -4.21
C ASN A 172 -6.26 1.15 -3.21
N ILE A 173 -7.56 1.02 -3.46
CA ILE A 173 -8.63 1.36 -2.53
C ILE A 173 -9.38 0.06 -2.21
N LEU A 174 -9.47 -0.26 -0.92
CA LEU A 174 -10.23 -1.40 -0.43
C LEU A 174 -11.52 -0.91 0.23
N VAL A 175 -12.59 -1.68 0.05
CA VAL A 175 -13.90 -1.43 0.68
C VAL A 175 -14.20 -2.59 1.60
N SER A 176 -14.50 -2.31 2.87
CA SER A 176 -14.88 -3.33 3.84
C SER A 176 -16.39 -3.56 3.89
N ASP A 177 -16.81 -4.66 4.53
CA ASP A 177 -18.24 -5.02 4.68
C ASP A 177 -19.06 -3.92 5.39
N ASN A 178 -18.42 -3.12 6.26
CA ASN A 178 -19.04 -1.97 6.90
C ASN A 178 -18.86 -0.66 6.11
N GLU A 179 -18.62 -0.79 4.81
CA GLU A 179 -18.53 0.34 3.86
C GLU A 179 -17.45 1.37 4.19
N LYS A 180 -16.36 0.97 4.84
CA LYS A 180 -15.20 1.82 5.10
C LYS A 180 -14.18 1.68 3.99
N PHE A 181 -13.67 2.82 3.49
CA PHE A 181 -12.65 2.85 2.47
C PHE A 181 -11.25 2.90 3.10
N TYR A 182 -10.34 2.05 2.63
CA TYR A 182 -8.95 2.01 3.05
C TYR A 182 -8.04 2.26 1.86
N LEU A 183 -6.97 3.03 2.06
CA LEU A 183 -5.92 3.19 1.06
C LEU A 183 -4.76 2.25 1.37
N VAL A 184 -4.23 1.61 0.33
CA VAL A 184 -3.10 0.67 0.42
C VAL A 184 -2.03 1.00 -0.62
N ASP A 185 -0.82 0.47 -0.47
CA ASP A 185 0.34 0.67 -1.37
C ASP A 185 0.82 2.12 -1.44
N PHE A 186 1.44 2.58 -0.36
CA PHE A 186 2.00 3.93 -0.23
C PHE A 186 3.44 4.06 -0.74
N ASP A 187 3.87 3.14 -1.62
CA ASP A 187 5.20 3.24 -2.22
C ASP A 187 5.40 4.57 -2.97
N LYS A 188 6.51 5.25 -2.72
CA LYS A 188 6.82 6.61 -3.23
C LYS A 188 5.84 7.72 -2.80
N SER A 189 4.94 7.44 -1.88
CA SER A 189 4.05 8.42 -1.29
C SER A 189 4.78 9.23 -0.21
N PHE A 190 4.30 10.43 0.10
CA PHE A 190 4.93 11.32 1.09
C PHE A 190 3.93 12.37 1.60
N ILE A 191 4.36 13.15 2.61
CA ILE A 191 3.57 14.26 3.16
C ILE A 191 4.03 15.56 2.51
N THR A 192 3.10 16.41 2.10
CA THR A 192 3.33 17.71 1.45
C THR A 192 2.15 18.64 1.68
N ASP A 193 2.39 19.94 1.64
CA ASP A 193 1.39 21.00 1.63
C ASP A 193 1.01 21.48 0.21
N ASN A 194 1.71 20.97 -0.81
CA ASN A 194 1.52 21.39 -2.20
C ASN A 194 0.32 20.67 -2.84
N GLU A 195 -0.78 21.39 -3.01
CA GLU A 195 -2.03 20.89 -3.61
C GLU A 195 -1.87 20.25 -5.00
N LYS A 196 -0.86 20.61 -5.78
CA LYS A 196 -0.60 20.01 -7.09
C LYS A 196 -0.45 18.49 -6.98
N TYR A 197 0.11 17.99 -5.87
CA TYR A 197 0.25 16.56 -5.62
C TYR A 197 -1.09 15.88 -5.33
N PHE A 198 -2.01 16.55 -4.62
CA PHE A 198 -3.36 16.00 -4.35
C PHE A 198 -4.18 15.93 -5.63
N LYS A 199 -4.15 17.00 -6.44
CA LYS A 199 -4.75 17.02 -7.78
C LYS A 199 -4.18 15.93 -8.69
N LYS A 200 -2.87 15.65 -8.60
CA LYS A 200 -2.20 14.56 -9.33
C LYS A 200 -2.65 13.16 -8.85
N SER A 201 -2.78 12.96 -7.54
CA SER A 201 -3.34 11.71 -6.97
C SER A 201 -4.76 11.48 -7.48
N PHE A 202 -5.63 12.49 -7.37
CA PHE A 202 -7.01 12.39 -7.85
C PHE A 202 -7.11 12.15 -9.35
N ALA A 203 -6.31 12.85 -10.16
CA ALA A 203 -6.27 12.64 -11.61
C ALA A 203 -5.84 11.21 -12.00
N ARG A 204 -5.02 10.55 -11.17
CA ARG A 204 -4.64 9.15 -11.36
C ARG A 204 -5.81 8.22 -11.07
N LEU A 205 -6.53 8.43 -9.97
CA LEU A 205 -7.75 7.70 -9.64
C LEU A 205 -8.81 7.88 -10.73
N HIS A 206 -9.04 9.12 -11.18
CA HIS A 206 -9.95 9.44 -12.26
C HIS A 206 -9.65 8.60 -13.52
N ARG A 207 -8.42 8.66 -14.02
CA ARG A 207 -8.02 7.86 -15.20
C ARG A 207 -8.18 6.36 -14.98
N SER A 208 -7.91 5.88 -13.76
CA SER A 208 -8.06 4.47 -13.43
C SER A 208 -9.54 4.04 -13.44
N LEU A 209 -10.44 4.87 -12.90
CA LEU A 209 -11.89 4.61 -12.92
C LEU A 209 -12.44 4.61 -14.34
N VAL A 210 -12.19 5.67 -15.11
CA VAL A 210 -12.66 5.78 -16.51
C VAL A 210 -12.16 4.62 -17.38
N LYS A 211 -10.91 4.21 -17.21
CA LYS A 211 -10.33 3.09 -17.96
C LYS A 211 -11.00 1.74 -17.64
N ASN A 212 -11.38 1.52 -16.38
CA ASN A 212 -11.80 0.19 -15.92
C ASN A 212 -13.32 0.04 -15.75
N ILE A 213 -14.04 1.16 -15.66
CA ILE A 213 -15.50 1.18 -15.48
C ILE A 213 -16.15 1.72 -16.75
N LYS A 214 -16.90 0.85 -17.43
CA LYS A 214 -17.66 1.22 -18.64
C LYS A 214 -19.07 1.73 -18.27
N ASP A 215 -19.13 2.79 -17.46
CA ASP A 215 -20.38 3.45 -17.09
C ASP A 215 -20.37 4.88 -17.64
N LYS A 216 -21.42 5.23 -18.42
CA LYS A 216 -21.58 6.57 -19.01
C LYS A 216 -21.69 7.67 -17.95
N ASN A 217 -22.12 7.33 -16.74
CA ASN A 217 -22.28 8.29 -15.64
C ASN A 217 -21.02 8.47 -14.78
N ILE A 218 -19.96 7.68 -15.01
CA ILE A 218 -18.76 7.71 -14.16
C ILE A 218 -18.10 9.08 -14.15
N GLU A 219 -18.07 9.79 -15.28
CA GLU A 219 -17.49 11.13 -15.39
C GLU A 219 -18.25 12.15 -14.52
N ASN A 220 -19.58 12.12 -14.52
CA ASN A 220 -20.41 12.99 -13.68
C ASN A 220 -20.19 12.72 -12.19
N LYS A 221 -20.07 11.43 -11.81
CA LYS A 221 -19.74 11.04 -10.43
C LYS A 221 -18.37 11.55 -10.01
N LEU A 222 -17.37 11.44 -10.88
CA LEU A 222 -16.01 11.92 -10.63
C LEU A 222 -15.94 13.45 -10.52
N LEU A 223 -16.73 14.18 -11.31
CA LEU A 223 -16.85 15.64 -11.18
C LEU A 223 -17.44 16.04 -9.82
N SER A 224 -18.49 15.35 -9.36
CA SER A 224 -19.10 15.59 -8.05
C SER A 224 -18.11 15.31 -6.91
N ILE A 225 -17.39 14.17 -6.96
CA ILE A 225 -16.34 13.82 -5.99
C ILE A 225 -15.24 14.88 -5.97
N LYS A 226 -14.79 15.33 -7.15
CA LYS A 226 -13.74 16.35 -7.26
C LYS A 226 -14.16 17.65 -6.59
N LYS A 227 -15.40 18.10 -6.78
CA LYS A 227 -15.95 19.28 -6.09
C LYS A 227 -15.90 19.10 -4.57
N LEU A 228 -16.37 17.98 -4.04
CA LEU A 228 -16.35 17.70 -2.60
C LEU A 228 -14.95 17.65 -1.99
N ILE A 229 -13.96 17.16 -2.73
CA ILE A 229 -12.57 17.04 -2.26
C ILE A 229 -11.86 18.38 -2.24
N PHE A 230 -12.05 19.21 -3.26
CA PHE A 230 -11.28 20.43 -3.49
C PHE A 230 -12.09 21.74 -3.28
N SER A 231 -13.30 21.64 -2.70
CA SER A 231 -14.02 22.76 -2.10
C SER A 231 -13.48 23.04 -0.70
#